data_a8b94f291c2871919a578d1e9b57d362
#
_entry.id   a8b94f291c2871919a578d1e9b57d362
#
_cell.length_a   1.000
_cell.length_b   1.000
_cell.length_c   1.000
_cell.angle_alpha   90.00
_cell.angle_beta   90.00
_cell.angle_gamma   90.00
#
_symmetry.space_group_name_H-M   'P 1'
#
loop_
_entity.id
_entity.type
_entity.pdbx_description
1 polymer ?
#
loop_
_entity_poly.entity_id
_entity_poly.type
_entity_poly.pdbx_seq_one_letter_code
_entity_poly.pdbx_strand_id
1 'polypeptide(L)'
;MQEIQKLQIAYPDGHIDVDDYLNQIDQQSHYTVFGIIDAALKGDSIKVNKIFNSLVDDATPPVILISSLYREIKALIVMSIELKQNQQIDSILNNHRVWQKRKPLITNALKVHSYQQLQKLLLTLGRIDRSLKGMDNLNVYDELRSILITLSGKIQWIR
;
A
#
# COMPACT_ATOMS: atom_id res chain seq x y z
N MET A 1 17.44 -16.70 15.72
CA MET A 1 18.80 -16.30 16.20
C MET A 1 19.30 -14.97 15.61
N GLN A 2 18.98 -14.61 14.37
CA GLN A 2 19.45 -13.35 13.74
C GLN A 2 18.86 -12.07 14.37
N GLU A 3 17.64 -12.09 14.88
CA GLU A 3 17.00 -10.91 15.49
C GLU A 3 17.65 -10.51 16.83
N ILE A 4 18.03 -11.50 17.66
CA ILE A 4 18.72 -11.23 18.93
C ILE A 4 20.11 -10.63 18.69
N GLN A 5 20.83 -11.08 17.66
CA GLN A 5 22.12 -10.51 17.30
C GLN A 5 22.00 -9.08 16.78
N LYS A 6 20.95 -8.76 16.00
CA LYS A 6 20.67 -7.39 15.57
C LYS A 6 20.38 -6.47 16.74
N LEU A 7 19.59 -6.94 17.73
CA LEU A 7 19.28 -6.17 18.93
C LEU A 7 20.54 -5.93 19.78
N GLN A 8 21.42 -6.91 19.93
CA GLN A 8 22.68 -6.75 20.67
C GLN A 8 23.64 -5.75 20.00
N ILE A 9 23.63 -5.67 18.67
CA ILE A 9 24.44 -4.68 17.93
C ILE A 9 23.81 -3.28 18.01
N ALA A 10 22.51 -3.18 17.98
CA ALA A 10 21.80 -1.90 18.04
C ALA A 10 21.79 -1.28 19.45
N TYR A 11 21.81 -2.12 20.50
CA TYR A 11 21.76 -1.71 21.90
C TYR A 11 22.87 -2.36 22.72
N PRO A 12 24.13 -1.92 22.57
CA PRO A 12 25.29 -2.50 23.24
C PRO A 12 25.21 -2.42 24.77
N ASP A 13 24.47 -1.47 25.31
CA ASP A 13 24.30 -1.26 26.76
C ASP A 13 23.17 -2.09 27.38
N GLY A 14 22.48 -2.94 26.58
CA GLY A 14 21.43 -3.84 27.06
C GLY A 14 20.11 -3.16 27.47
N HIS A 15 20.02 -1.83 27.38
CA HIS A 15 18.78 -1.09 27.59
C HIS A 15 18.07 -0.89 26.26
N ILE A 16 16.96 -1.60 26.07
CA ILE A 16 16.06 -1.38 24.94
C ILE A 16 14.95 -0.45 25.42
N ASP A 17 14.94 0.78 24.90
CA ASP A 17 13.76 1.62 25.02
C ASP A 17 12.65 1.04 24.14
N VAL A 18 11.55 0.63 24.79
CA VAL A 18 10.41 0.00 24.10
C VAL A 18 9.83 0.94 23.03
N ASP A 19 9.82 2.25 23.29
CA ASP A 19 9.31 3.24 22.36
C ASP A 19 10.23 3.39 21.14
N ASP A 20 11.54 3.34 21.30
CA ASP A 20 12.51 3.36 20.21
C ASP A 20 12.43 2.08 19.37
N TYR A 21 12.26 0.93 20.00
CA TYR A 21 12.09 -0.35 19.29
C TYR A 21 10.78 -0.39 18.49
N LEU A 22 9.68 0.07 19.07
CA LEU A 22 8.40 0.17 18.38
C LEU A 22 8.46 1.16 17.21
N ASN A 23 9.15 2.28 17.37
CA ASN A 23 9.37 3.26 16.30
C ASN A 23 10.20 2.69 15.14
N GLN A 24 11.22 1.88 15.43
CA GLN A 24 12.03 1.22 14.38
C GLN A 24 11.22 0.18 13.60
N ILE A 25 10.41 -0.65 14.30
CA ILE A 25 9.51 -1.61 13.65
C ILE A 25 8.49 -0.86 12.79
N ASP A 26 7.90 0.20 13.29
CA ASP A 26 6.92 1.01 12.57
C ASP A 26 7.54 1.63 11.30
N GLN A 27 8.74 2.22 11.40
CA GLN A 27 9.45 2.76 10.25
C GLN A 27 9.77 1.67 9.20
N GLN A 28 10.29 0.51 9.61
CA GLN A 28 10.62 -0.58 8.68
C GLN A 28 9.37 -1.13 7.99
N SER A 29 8.27 -1.30 8.72
CA SER A 29 6.98 -1.69 8.19
C SER A 29 6.44 -0.66 7.19
N HIS A 30 6.54 0.62 7.49
CA HIS A 30 6.15 1.69 6.57
C HIS A 30 6.95 1.66 5.26
N TYR A 31 8.29 1.49 5.31
CA TYR A 31 9.11 1.40 4.10
C TYR A 31 8.69 0.21 3.22
N THR A 32 8.36 -0.94 3.82
CA THR A 32 7.93 -2.12 3.08
C THR A 32 6.52 -1.94 2.51
N VAL A 33 5.60 -1.29 3.24
CA VAL A 33 4.26 -0.96 2.77
C VAL A 33 4.29 0.03 1.59
N PHE A 34 5.16 1.03 1.61
CA PHE A 34 5.36 1.89 0.44
C PHE A 34 5.95 1.11 -0.74
N GLY A 35 6.89 0.21 -0.47
CA GLY A 35 7.51 -0.65 -1.48
C GLY A 35 6.52 -1.56 -2.21
N ILE A 36 5.53 -2.13 -1.49
CA ILE A 36 4.51 -2.98 -2.11
C ILE A 36 3.53 -2.15 -2.96
N ILE A 37 3.15 -0.95 -2.51
CA ILE A 37 2.27 -0.07 -3.28
C ILE A 37 2.98 0.38 -4.57
N ASP A 38 4.24 0.79 -4.50
CA ASP A 38 5.02 1.18 -5.67
C ASP A 38 5.20 0.00 -6.65
N ALA A 39 5.40 -1.22 -6.14
CA ALA A 39 5.43 -2.42 -6.97
C ALA A 39 4.09 -2.68 -7.68
N ALA A 40 2.97 -2.48 -6.98
CA ALA A 40 1.63 -2.59 -7.56
C ALA A 40 1.42 -1.53 -8.65
N LEU A 41 1.71 -0.26 -8.39
CA LEU A 41 1.58 0.82 -9.37
C LEU A 41 2.48 0.63 -10.61
N LYS A 42 3.63 -0.04 -10.43
CA LYS A 42 4.54 -0.41 -11.52
C LYS A 42 4.02 -1.57 -12.37
N GLY A 43 3.06 -2.35 -11.86
CA GLY A 43 2.55 -3.55 -12.52
C GLY A 43 3.35 -4.83 -12.20
N ASP A 44 4.23 -4.80 -11.21
CA ASP A 44 5.10 -5.92 -10.81
C ASP A 44 4.40 -6.83 -9.79
N SER A 45 3.47 -7.66 -10.27
CA SER A 45 2.70 -8.58 -9.42
C SER A 45 3.55 -9.66 -8.74
N ILE A 46 4.71 -10.01 -9.30
CA ILE A 46 5.64 -10.98 -8.68
C ILE A 46 6.23 -10.35 -7.42
N LYS A 47 6.72 -9.13 -7.54
CA LYS A 47 7.27 -8.37 -6.42
C LYS A 47 6.20 -8.07 -5.38
N VAL A 48 4.97 -7.73 -5.79
CA VAL A 48 3.81 -7.56 -4.89
C VAL A 48 3.61 -8.80 -4.03
N ASN A 49 3.53 -10.00 -4.63
CA ASN A 49 3.33 -11.24 -3.87
C ASN A 49 4.50 -11.53 -2.91
N LYS A 50 5.73 -11.29 -3.36
CA LYS A 50 6.92 -11.51 -2.52
C LYS A 50 6.90 -10.62 -1.27
N ILE A 51 6.65 -9.30 -1.46
CA ILE A 51 6.59 -8.36 -0.34
C ILE A 51 5.38 -8.65 0.54
N PHE A 52 4.22 -8.99 -0.05
CA PHE A 52 3.01 -9.31 0.72
C PHE A 52 3.22 -10.49 1.65
N ASN A 53 3.85 -11.58 1.17
CA ASN A 53 4.16 -12.72 2.02
C ASN A 53 5.11 -12.33 3.16
N SER A 54 6.14 -11.53 2.90
CA SER A 54 7.03 -11.03 3.96
C SER A 54 6.27 -10.21 5.01
N LEU A 55 5.34 -9.32 4.60
CA LEU A 55 4.51 -8.55 5.53
C LEU A 55 3.63 -9.45 6.42
N VAL A 56 3.10 -10.54 5.85
CA VAL A 56 2.31 -11.52 6.61
C VAL A 56 3.19 -12.31 7.57
N ASP A 57 4.35 -12.79 7.11
CA ASP A 57 5.31 -13.56 7.90
C ASP A 57 5.89 -12.74 9.07
N ASP A 58 6.09 -11.44 8.84
CA ASP A 58 6.55 -10.46 9.84
C ASP A 58 5.42 -10.00 10.79
N ALA A 59 4.22 -10.57 10.66
CA ALA A 59 3.02 -10.20 11.42
C ALA A 59 2.71 -8.68 11.38
N THR A 60 3.02 -8.02 10.27
CA THR A 60 2.74 -6.59 10.08
C THR A 60 1.24 -6.32 10.21
N PRO A 61 0.80 -5.38 11.07
CA PRO A 61 -0.61 -5.10 11.26
C PRO A 61 -1.30 -4.69 9.95
N PRO A 62 -2.38 -5.37 9.53
CA PRO A 62 -3.06 -5.07 8.25
C PRO A 62 -3.54 -3.62 8.13
N VAL A 63 -3.84 -2.97 9.25
CA VAL A 63 -4.32 -1.57 9.28
C VAL A 63 -3.32 -0.59 8.68
N ILE A 64 -2.01 -0.87 8.76
CA ILE A 64 -0.96 -0.03 8.18
C ILE A 64 -1.06 -0.06 6.65
N LEU A 65 -1.24 -1.26 6.08
CA LEU A 65 -1.39 -1.43 4.64
C LEU A 65 -2.72 -0.84 4.14
N ILE A 66 -3.82 -1.06 4.88
CA ILE A 66 -5.15 -0.51 4.56
C ILE A 66 -5.10 1.01 4.51
N SER A 67 -4.55 1.65 5.53
CA SER A 67 -4.49 3.12 5.61
C SER A 67 -3.63 3.73 4.48
N SER A 68 -2.55 3.05 4.11
CA SER A 68 -1.67 3.48 3.02
C SER A 68 -2.31 3.30 1.65
N LEU A 69 -2.97 2.15 1.40
CA LEU A 69 -3.75 1.89 0.19
C LEU A 69 -4.92 2.87 0.05
N TYR A 70 -5.62 3.17 1.14
CA TYR A 70 -6.71 4.14 1.16
C TYR A 70 -6.24 5.51 0.66
N ARG A 71 -5.13 6.02 1.21
CA ARG A 71 -4.57 7.31 0.80
C ARG A 71 -4.17 7.31 -0.67
N GLU A 72 -3.51 6.25 -1.13
CA GLU A 72 -3.06 6.13 -2.51
C GLU A 72 -4.22 6.07 -3.49
N ILE A 73 -5.18 5.17 -3.27
CA ILE A 73 -6.35 5.01 -4.16
C ILE A 73 -7.20 6.28 -4.16
N LYS A 74 -7.38 6.93 -3.01
CA LYS A 74 -8.09 8.21 -2.94
C LYS A 74 -7.40 9.30 -3.76
N ALA A 75 -6.05 9.39 -3.69
CA ALA A 75 -5.29 10.34 -4.51
C ALA A 75 -5.45 10.05 -6.00
N LEU A 76 -5.37 8.77 -6.42
CA LEU A 76 -5.59 8.37 -7.80
C LEU A 76 -7.01 8.71 -8.29
N ILE A 77 -8.03 8.53 -7.45
CA ILE A 77 -9.41 8.91 -7.77
C ILE A 77 -9.50 10.40 -8.07
N VAL A 78 -8.95 11.26 -7.20
CA VAL A 78 -8.98 12.72 -7.39
C VAL A 78 -8.27 13.10 -8.70
N MET A 79 -7.04 12.61 -8.91
CA MET A 79 -6.28 12.86 -10.14
C MET A 79 -7.01 12.36 -11.40
N SER A 80 -7.72 11.22 -11.31
CA SER A 80 -8.49 10.69 -12.44
C SER A 80 -9.69 11.57 -12.82
N ILE A 81 -10.27 12.28 -11.85
CA ILE A 81 -11.35 13.26 -12.10
C ILE A 81 -10.79 14.50 -12.82
N GLU A 82 -9.64 15.02 -12.35
CA GLU A 82 -8.97 16.17 -12.97
C GLU A 82 -8.55 15.86 -14.42
N LEU A 83 -8.07 14.63 -14.70
CA LEU A 83 -7.78 14.17 -16.06
C LEU A 83 -9.03 14.19 -16.97
N LYS A 84 -10.20 13.79 -16.44
CA LYS A 84 -11.47 13.85 -17.20
C LYS A 84 -11.92 15.29 -17.49
N GLN A 85 -11.44 16.25 -16.71
CA GLN A 85 -11.66 17.68 -16.93
C GLN A 85 -10.66 18.30 -17.93
N ASN A 86 -9.93 17.45 -18.71
CA ASN A 86 -8.93 17.84 -19.69
C ASN A 86 -7.72 18.60 -19.13
N GLN A 87 -7.42 18.44 -17.85
CA GLN A 87 -6.16 18.98 -17.30
C GLN A 87 -4.95 18.15 -17.77
N GLN A 88 -3.83 18.81 -17.95
CA GLN A 88 -2.59 18.14 -18.34
C GLN A 88 -2.03 17.31 -17.19
N ILE A 89 -1.60 16.08 -17.48
CA ILE A 89 -1.10 15.13 -16.47
C ILE A 89 0.05 15.71 -15.65
N ASP A 90 0.99 16.42 -16.26
CA ASP A 90 2.14 17.00 -15.56
C ASP A 90 1.69 18.08 -14.57
N SER A 91 0.69 18.89 -14.93
CA SER A 91 0.10 19.89 -14.04
C SER A 91 -0.55 19.21 -12.83
N ILE A 92 -1.36 18.17 -13.06
CA ILE A 92 -2.00 17.39 -11.99
C ILE A 92 -0.97 16.83 -11.03
N LEU A 93 0.07 16.15 -11.55
CA LEU A 93 1.11 15.54 -10.72
C LEU A 93 1.88 16.59 -9.90
N ASN A 94 2.12 17.79 -10.44
CA ASN A 94 2.77 18.89 -9.74
C ASN A 94 1.87 19.47 -8.63
N ASN A 95 0.58 19.71 -8.93
CA ASN A 95 -0.40 20.22 -7.98
C ASN A 95 -0.57 19.28 -6.78
N HIS A 96 -0.56 17.97 -7.03
CA HIS A 96 -0.60 16.94 -5.98
C HIS A 96 0.76 16.66 -5.33
N ARG A 97 1.81 17.44 -5.66
CA ARG A 97 3.16 17.31 -5.10
C ARG A 97 3.73 15.89 -5.21
N VAL A 98 3.42 15.21 -6.32
CA VAL A 98 3.94 13.86 -6.57
C VAL A 98 5.45 13.92 -6.76
N TRP A 99 6.19 13.14 -5.98
CA TRP A 99 7.64 13.07 -6.09
C TRP A 99 8.06 12.65 -7.49
N GLN A 100 9.14 13.26 -8.00
CA GLN A 100 9.64 13.04 -9.36
C GLN A 100 9.82 11.55 -9.69
N LYS A 101 10.36 10.76 -8.74
CA LYS A 101 10.56 9.31 -8.90
C LYS A 101 9.25 8.52 -8.98
N ARG A 102 8.15 9.04 -8.41
CA ARG A 102 6.83 8.37 -8.42
C ARG A 102 5.92 8.79 -9.58
N LYS A 103 6.24 9.90 -10.26
CA LYS A 103 5.41 10.39 -11.39
C LYS A 103 5.15 9.32 -12.45
N PRO A 104 6.15 8.54 -12.92
CA PRO A 104 5.89 7.48 -13.90
C PRO A 104 4.93 6.40 -13.38
N LEU A 105 5.01 6.05 -12.09
CA LEU A 105 4.15 5.04 -11.47
C LEU A 105 2.69 5.52 -11.42
N ILE A 106 2.47 6.74 -10.96
CA ILE A 106 1.14 7.36 -10.88
C ILE A 106 0.55 7.54 -12.29
N THR A 107 1.35 8.02 -13.25
CA THR A 107 0.92 8.15 -14.64
C THR A 107 0.49 6.80 -15.22
N ASN A 108 1.24 5.73 -14.97
CA ASN A 108 0.87 4.39 -15.40
C ASN A 108 -0.43 3.94 -14.76
N ALA A 109 -0.58 4.08 -13.45
CA ALA A 109 -1.80 3.71 -12.74
C ALA A 109 -3.03 4.45 -13.27
N LEU A 110 -2.93 5.75 -13.55
CA LEU A 110 -4.01 6.56 -14.12
C LEU A 110 -4.37 6.18 -15.57
N LYS A 111 -3.45 5.57 -16.31
CA LYS A 111 -3.73 5.01 -17.65
C LYS A 111 -4.40 3.64 -17.59
N VAL A 112 -4.00 2.81 -16.62
CA VAL A 112 -4.46 1.41 -16.50
C VAL A 112 -5.82 1.33 -15.80
N HIS A 113 -6.09 2.20 -14.82
CA HIS A 113 -7.28 2.11 -13.99
C HIS A 113 -8.29 3.20 -14.32
N SER A 114 -9.53 2.77 -14.64
CA SER A 114 -10.65 3.69 -14.73
C SER A 114 -11.08 4.20 -13.35
N TYR A 115 -11.75 5.36 -13.33
CA TYR A 115 -12.37 5.91 -12.13
C TYR A 115 -13.26 4.89 -11.39
N GLN A 116 -14.07 4.14 -12.14
CA GLN A 116 -14.98 3.14 -11.59
C GLN A 116 -14.22 1.97 -10.93
N GLN A 117 -13.10 1.55 -11.52
CA GLN A 117 -12.24 0.51 -10.92
C GLN A 117 -11.62 0.99 -9.61
N LEU A 118 -11.08 2.22 -9.58
CA LEU A 118 -10.54 2.81 -8.36
C LEU A 118 -11.59 2.95 -7.25
N GLN A 119 -12.83 3.35 -7.61
CA GLN A 119 -13.93 3.40 -6.65
C GLN A 119 -14.26 2.01 -6.07
N LYS A 120 -14.31 0.96 -6.90
CA LYS A 120 -14.53 -0.41 -6.42
C LYS A 120 -13.43 -0.84 -5.44
N LEU A 121 -12.16 -0.56 -5.73
CA LEU A 121 -11.05 -0.84 -4.82
C LEU A 121 -11.23 -0.11 -3.48
N LEU A 122 -11.65 1.14 -3.50
CA LEU A 122 -11.89 1.93 -2.29
C LEU A 122 -13.03 1.35 -1.45
N LEU A 123 -14.13 0.92 -2.10
CA LEU A 123 -15.24 0.26 -1.41
C LEU A 123 -14.83 -1.08 -0.78
N THR A 124 -14.01 -1.86 -1.48
CA THR A 124 -13.46 -3.12 -0.94
C THR A 124 -12.58 -2.86 0.28
N LEU A 125 -11.73 -1.82 0.26
CA LEU A 125 -10.97 -1.42 1.46
C LEU A 125 -11.87 -1.08 2.65
N GLY A 126 -12.98 -0.41 2.42
CA GLY A 126 -13.97 -0.12 3.48
C GLY A 126 -14.60 -1.40 4.07
N ARG A 127 -14.82 -2.44 3.25
CA ARG A 127 -15.30 -3.74 3.73
C ARG A 127 -14.23 -4.46 4.56
N ILE A 128 -12.98 -4.43 4.13
CA ILE A 128 -11.85 -5.01 4.87
C ILE A 128 -11.70 -4.33 6.24
N ASP A 129 -11.80 -3.00 6.31
CA ASP A 129 -11.75 -2.26 7.57
C ASP A 129 -12.89 -2.68 8.52
N ARG A 130 -14.11 -2.89 8.00
CA ARG A 130 -15.22 -3.44 8.79
C ARG A 130 -14.95 -4.86 9.26
N SER A 131 -14.34 -5.72 8.43
CA SER A 131 -13.97 -7.09 8.83
C SER A 131 -12.97 -7.09 9.98
N LEU A 132 -11.97 -6.20 9.96
CA LEU A 132 -11.04 -6.05 11.08
C LEU A 132 -11.73 -5.63 12.39
N LYS A 133 -12.86 -4.93 12.29
CA LYS A 133 -13.68 -4.50 13.43
C LYS A 133 -14.74 -5.52 13.83
N GLY A 134 -14.73 -6.72 13.22
CA GLY A 134 -15.70 -7.79 13.49
C GLY A 134 -17.11 -7.55 12.93
N MET A 135 -17.26 -6.61 11.99
CA MET A 135 -18.57 -6.25 11.40
C MET A 135 -18.83 -6.91 10.04
N ASP A 136 -17.87 -7.66 9.51
CA ASP A 136 -17.94 -8.38 8.22
C ASP A 136 -17.07 -9.64 8.31
N ASN A 137 -17.34 -10.66 7.48
CA ASN A 137 -16.64 -11.96 7.51
C ASN A 137 -15.78 -12.16 6.25
N LEU A 138 -14.86 -11.22 5.97
CA LEU A 138 -13.92 -11.37 4.87
C LEU A 138 -12.57 -11.89 5.39
N ASN A 139 -11.88 -12.67 4.56
CA ASN A 139 -10.47 -12.94 4.80
C ASN A 139 -9.65 -11.68 4.42
N VAL A 140 -9.22 -10.95 5.44
CA VAL A 140 -8.54 -9.66 5.31
C VAL A 140 -7.29 -9.75 4.42
N TYR A 141 -6.49 -10.79 4.59
CA TYR A 141 -5.24 -10.94 3.82
C TYR A 141 -5.51 -11.30 2.35
N ASP A 142 -6.48 -12.16 2.07
CA ASP A 142 -6.84 -12.52 0.70
C ASP A 142 -7.40 -11.32 -0.06
N GLU A 143 -8.25 -10.54 0.58
CA GLU A 143 -8.82 -9.33 -0.02
C GLU A 143 -7.77 -8.23 -0.23
N LEU A 144 -6.84 -8.01 0.71
CA LEU A 144 -5.73 -7.07 0.54
C LEU A 144 -4.81 -7.49 -0.61
N ARG A 145 -4.50 -8.78 -0.71
CA ARG A 145 -3.73 -9.33 -1.83
C ARG A 145 -4.46 -9.09 -3.15
N SER A 146 -5.76 -9.33 -3.20
CA SER A 146 -6.60 -9.12 -4.39
C SER A 146 -6.57 -7.66 -4.85
N ILE A 147 -6.69 -6.70 -3.91
CA ILE A 147 -6.58 -5.26 -4.20
C ILE A 147 -5.22 -4.94 -4.83
N LEU A 148 -4.13 -5.41 -4.23
CA LEU A 148 -2.77 -5.13 -4.70
C LEU A 148 -2.52 -5.72 -6.10
N ILE A 149 -2.98 -6.94 -6.37
CA ILE A 149 -2.87 -7.58 -7.69
C ILE A 149 -3.72 -6.85 -8.72
N THR A 150 -4.93 -6.43 -8.35
CA THR A 150 -5.79 -5.63 -9.22
C THR A 150 -5.13 -4.29 -9.53
N LEU A 151 -4.55 -3.63 -8.53
CA LEU A 151 -3.83 -2.37 -8.70
C LEU A 151 -2.58 -2.53 -9.59
N SER A 152 -2.01 -3.73 -9.69
CA SER A 152 -0.93 -4.03 -10.64
C SER A 152 -1.40 -4.21 -12.10
N GLY A 153 -2.66 -3.93 -12.39
CA GLY A 153 -3.23 -4.04 -13.75
C GLY A 153 -3.58 -5.47 -14.17
N LYS A 154 -3.41 -6.46 -13.29
CA LYS A 154 -3.89 -7.81 -13.54
C LYS A 154 -5.29 -7.92 -12.97
N ILE A 155 -6.28 -8.06 -13.87
CA ILE A 155 -7.69 -8.14 -13.48
C ILE A 155 -7.91 -9.43 -12.70
N GLN A 156 -8.00 -9.32 -11.37
CA GLN A 156 -8.70 -10.29 -10.56
C GLN A 156 -10.12 -9.74 -10.32
N TRP A 157 -11.12 -10.53 -10.70
CA TRP A 157 -12.50 -10.18 -10.39
C TRP A 157 -12.66 -10.21 -8.88
N ILE A 158 -12.73 -9.04 -8.27
CA ILE A 158 -13.12 -8.89 -6.87
C ILE A 158 -14.60 -9.29 -6.82
N ARG A 159 -14.89 -10.41 -6.17
CA ARG A 159 -16.25 -10.96 -5.99
C ARG A 159 -17.04 -10.11 -5.00
#